data_0e38631cf2dbc7c2d6f971ca9b8ac67e
#
_entry.id   0e38631cf2dbc7c2d6f971ca9b8ac67e
#
_cell.length_a   1.000
_cell.length_b   1.000
_cell.length_c   1.000
_cell.angle_alpha   90.00
_cell.angle_beta   90.00
_cell.angle_gamma   90.00
#
_symmetry.space_group_name_H-M   'P 1'
#
loop_
_entity.id
_entity.type
_entity.pdbx_description
1 polymer ?
#
loop_
_entity_poly.entity_id
_entity_poly.type
_entity_poly.pdbx_seq_one_letter_code
_entity_poly.pdbx_strand_id
1 'polypeptide(L)'
;SNTTLKEGRVVSIAGPVIDVEFPQDALPEINTALAFEVIVDGESTTVMAEVAQQIGDSRVRAVSLKPTDGLTRGTAVRNTGSGIEVPVGDVTLGHVWNVIGEPLDVDASTLEIDEKWEIHRPAPDFDSLEPSAKMFETGIKVIDLLTPYKEGGKIGLFGGAGVGKTVLITEMINRVATQHGGVSVFAGVGERTREGTDLFLEMEESGVLDKAALVFGQMDEPPGVRLRIALAGVTMAEYFRDVQNQDVLLFIDNIFRFVQAGSEVSTLLGRMPSAVGYQPTLADEMGELQERITSTRGKSITSLQAVYVPADDYTDPAPFTSFTHFDGTTELSLSLIHISEPTRPLYISY
;
A
#
# COMPACT_ATOMS: atom_id res chain seq x y z
N SER A 1 -14.12 13.64 26.85
CA SER A 1 -15.56 13.79 26.60
C SER A 1 -16.01 12.54 25.86
N ASN A 2 -16.81 11.69 26.52
CA ASN A 2 -17.49 10.57 25.88
C ASN A 2 -18.55 11.13 24.92
N THR A 3 -18.15 11.43 23.70
CA THR A 3 -19.11 11.67 22.64
C THR A 3 -19.68 10.30 22.27
N THR A 4 -20.91 10.04 22.63
CA THR A 4 -21.60 8.81 22.24
C THR A 4 -21.65 8.78 20.70
N LEU A 5 -20.94 7.84 20.08
CA LEU A 5 -20.97 7.65 18.63
C LEU A 5 -22.40 7.27 18.23
N LYS A 6 -23.02 8.06 17.35
CA LYS A 6 -24.38 7.86 16.89
C LYS A 6 -24.37 7.16 15.54
N GLU A 7 -25.40 6.35 15.31
CA GLU A 7 -25.59 5.69 14.01
C GLU A 7 -26.10 6.66 12.95
N GLY A 8 -25.63 6.43 11.71
CA GLY A 8 -26.14 7.07 10.51
C GLY A 8 -27.02 6.14 9.67
N ARG A 9 -27.52 6.67 8.57
CA ARG A 9 -28.35 5.96 7.60
C ARG A 9 -27.87 6.20 6.19
N VAL A 10 -27.81 5.15 5.38
CA VAL A 10 -27.48 5.26 3.95
C VAL A 10 -28.61 6.01 3.25
N VAL A 11 -28.27 7.09 2.54
CA VAL A 11 -29.24 7.89 1.78
C VAL A 11 -29.06 7.77 0.26
N SER A 12 -27.85 7.47 -0.21
CA SER A 12 -27.55 7.29 -1.62
C SER A 12 -26.44 6.26 -1.83
N ILE A 13 -26.51 5.54 -2.94
CA ILE A 13 -25.52 4.54 -3.34
C ILE A 13 -25.20 4.75 -4.80
N ALA A 14 -23.94 4.93 -5.14
CA ALA A 14 -23.43 5.09 -6.49
C ALA A 14 -22.16 4.23 -6.69
N GLY A 15 -22.34 2.95 -6.99
CA GLY A 15 -21.24 1.98 -7.01
C GLY A 15 -20.56 1.87 -5.64
N PRO A 16 -19.22 2.01 -5.55
CA PRO A 16 -18.51 1.94 -4.28
C PRO A 16 -18.63 3.21 -3.42
N VAL A 17 -19.29 4.26 -3.90
CA VAL A 17 -19.51 5.51 -3.16
C VAL A 17 -20.89 5.52 -2.55
N ILE A 18 -20.95 5.80 -1.25
CA ILE A 18 -22.20 5.90 -0.49
C ILE A 18 -22.27 7.26 0.21
N ASP A 19 -23.48 7.82 0.26
CA ASP A 19 -23.78 8.98 1.09
C ASP A 19 -24.52 8.53 2.33
N VAL A 20 -24.08 8.95 3.49
CA VAL A 20 -24.62 8.58 4.79
C VAL A 20 -25.00 9.84 5.55
N GLU A 21 -26.23 9.86 6.07
CA GLU A 21 -26.73 10.94 6.90
C GLU A 21 -26.54 10.56 8.38
N PHE A 22 -25.94 11.48 9.14
CA PHE A 22 -25.75 11.37 10.58
C PHE A 22 -26.51 12.47 11.32
N PRO A 23 -26.80 12.32 12.62
CA PRO A 23 -27.27 13.42 13.44
C PRO A 23 -26.28 14.60 13.36
N GLN A 24 -26.81 15.84 13.38
CA GLN A 24 -26.03 17.05 13.15
C GLN A 24 -24.85 17.23 14.12
N ASP A 25 -24.96 16.69 15.33
CA ASP A 25 -23.95 16.75 16.39
C ASP A 25 -22.98 15.54 16.40
N ALA A 26 -23.08 14.64 15.42
CA ALA A 26 -22.33 13.39 15.36
C ALA A 26 -21.77 13.07 13.97
N LEU A 27 -21.46 14.11 13.20
CA LEU A 27 -20.90 13.95 11.86
C LEU A 27 -19.48 13.40 11.95
N PRO A 28 -19.17 12.26 11.27
CA PRO A 28 -17.83 11.69 11.25
C PRO A 28 -16.80 12.60 10.57
N GLU A 29 -15.59 12.57 11.07
CA GLU A 29 -14.45 13.25 10.44
C GLU A 29 -14.00 12.50 9.18
N ILE A 30 -13.27 13.20 8.31
CA ILE A 30 -12.64 12.61 7.13
C ILE A 30 -11.67 11.51 7.58
N ASN A 31 -11.57 10.44 6.79
CA ASN A 31 -10.80 9.22 7.06
C ASN A 31 -11.35 8.34 8.19
N THR A 32 -12.49 8.65 8.78
CA THR A 32 -13.14 7.76 9.72
C THR A 32 -13.66 6.52 9.00
N ALA A 33 -13.47 5.35 9.61
CA ALA A 33 -14.03 4.09 9.13
C ALA A 33 -15.48 3.95 9.61
N LEU A 34 -16.37 3.66 8.69
CA LEU A 34 -17.77 3.33 8.92
C LEU A 34 -18.00 1.85 8.68
N ALA A 35 -18.89 1.23 9.45
CA ALA A 35 -19.26 -0.17 9.28
C ALA A 35 -20.78 -0.33 9.13
N PHE A 36 -21.18 -1.16 8.20
CA PHE A 36 -22.59 -1.49 7.94
C PHE A 36 -22.74 -2.94 7.47
N GLU A 37 -23.94 -3.47 7.64
CA GLU A 37 -24.25 -4.83 7.25
C GLU A 37 -24.90 -4.87 5.87
N VAL A 38 -24.42 -5.77 5.03
CA VAL A 38 -24.99 -6.06 3.71
C VAL A 38 -25.45 -7.50 3.69
N ILE A 39 -26.65 -7.73 3.18
CA ILE A 39 -27.21 -9.08 3.05
C ILE A 39 -27.07 -9.51 1.58
N VAL A 40 -26.27 -10.54 1.35
CA VAL A 40 -26.07 -11.18 0.03
C VAL A 40 -26.43 -12.65 0.18
N ASP A 41 -27.34 -13.12 -0.66
CA ASP A 41 -27.79 -14.54 -0.66
C ASP A 41 -28.28 -15.07 0.72
N GLY A 42 -28.76 -14.15 1.56
CA GLY A 42 -29.28 -14.47 2.90
C GLY A 42 -28.21 -14.51 4.00
N GLU A 43 -26.95 -14.27 3.67
CA GLU A 43 -25.86 -14.12 4.64
C GLU A 43 -25.58 -12.62 4.89
N SER A 44 -25.40 -12.26 6.17
CA SER A 44 -25.01 -10.92 6.55
C SER A 44 -23.49 -10.80 6.57
N THR A 45 -22.98 -9.82 5.86
CA THR A 45 -21.54 -9.51 5.81
C THR A 45 -21.31 -8.07 6.25
N THR A 46 -20.37 -7.87 7.17
CA THR A 46 -19.94 -6.53 7.56
C THR A 46 -19.05 -5.93 6.47
N VAL A 47 -19.42 -4.74 6.04
CA VAL A 47 -18.67 -3.95 5.06
C VAL A 47 -18.17 -2.67 5.71
N MET A 48 -16.95 -2.31 5.44
CA MET A 48 -16.37 -1.05 5.88
C MET A 48 -16.29 -0.05 4.73
N ALA A 49 -16.45 1.22 5.06
CA ALA A 49 -16.24 2.34 4.16
C ALA A 49 -15.46 3.45 4.87
N GLU A 50 -14.71 4.22 4.12
CA GLU A 50 -13.93 5.35 4.63
C GLU A 50 -14.57 6.66 4.21
N VAL A 51 -14.76 7.57 5.17
CA VAL A 51 -15.28 8.91 4.91
C VAL A 51 -14.27 9.70 4.08
N ALA A 52 -14.70 10.14 2.90
CA ALA A 52 -13.88 10.90 1.96
C ALA A 52 -14.22 12.40 1.95
N GLN A 53 -15.49 12.75 2.17
CA GLN A 53 -15.97 14.13 2.12
C GLN A 53 -17.11 14.35 3.08
N GLN A 54 -17.20 15.56 3.60
CA GLN A 54 -18.40 16.11 4.24
C GLN A 54 -19.14 16.95 3.19
N ILE A 55 -20.37 16.58 2.84
CA ILE A 55 -21.09 17.18 1.71
C ILE A 55 -22.20 18.14 2.11
N GLY A 56 -22.27 18.52 3.39
CA GLY A 56 -23.33 19.35 3.95
C GLY A 56 -24.59 18.57 4.34
N ASP A 57 -25.58 19.24 4.90
CA ASP A 57 -26.86 18.68 5.32
C ASP A 57 -26.71 17.44 6.23
N SER A 58 -25.74 17.47 7.14
CA SER A 58 -25.41 16.36 8.04
C SER A 58 -25.05 15.04 7.31
N ARG A 59 -24.50 15.14 6.11
CA ARG A 59 -24.13 13.99 5.28
C ARG A 59 -22.63 13.93 5.06
N VAL A 60 -22.15 12.69 5.00
CA VAL A 60 -20.80 12.36 4.57
C VAL A 60 -20.85 11.48 3.33
N ARG A 61 -19.85 11.62 2.48
CA ARG A 61 -19.61 10.73 1.36
C ARG A 61 -18.45 9.81 1.71
N ALA A 62 -18.70 8.51 1.61
CA ALA A 62 -17.73 7.47 1.96
C ALA A 62 -17.47 6.54 0.78
N VAL A 63 -16.27 5.97 0.73
CA VAL A 63 -15.84 4.99 -0.27
C VAL A 63 -15.81 3.62 0.38
N SER A 64 -16.60 2.70 -0.18
CA SER A 64 -16.67 1.33 0.31
C SER A 64 -15.40 0.54 0.00
N LEU A 65 -14.99 -0.30 0.93
CA LEU A 65 -13.84 -1.21 0.80
C LEU A 65 -14.24 -2.61 0.32
N LYS A 66 -15.53 -2.86 0.16
CA LYS A 66 -16.08 -4.09 -0.45
C LYS A 66 -17.20 -3.69 -1.44
N PRO A 67 -17.61 -4.59 -2.34
CA PRO A 67 -18.77 -4.35 -3.20
C PRO A 67 -20.01 -3.97 -2.38
N THR A 68 -20.83 -3.07 -2.92
CA THR A 68 -22.06 -2.57 -2.27
C THR A 68 -23.33 -3.30 -2.74
N ASP A 69 -23.17 -4.40 -3.46
CA ASP A 69 -24.30 -5.22 -3.92
C ASP A 69 -25.10 -5.71 -2.72
N GLY A 70 -26.41 -5.55 -2.81
CA GLY A 70 -27.34 -5.87 -1.71
C GLY A 70 -27.51 -4.78 -0.65
N LEU A 71 -26.72 -3.69 -0.72
CA LEU A 71 -26.92 -2.53 0.16
C LEU A 71 -28.19 -1.75 -0.25
N THR A 72 -28.97 -1.36 0.74
CA THR A 72 -30.22 -0.60 0.54
C THR A 72 -30.18 0.76 1.23
N ARG A 73 -30.95 1.70 0.71
CA ARG A 73 -31.18 2.97 1.42
C ARG A 73 -31.83 2.72 2.76
N GLY A 74 -31.45 3.50 3.77
CA GLY A 74 -31.95 3.38 5.13
C GLY A 74 -31.18 2.36 5.98
N THR A 75 -30.22 1.61 5.42
CA THR A 75 -29.33 0.73 6.19
C THR A 75 -28.60 1.52 7.26
N ALA A 76 -28.59 0.97 8.49
CA ALA A 76 -27.85 1.58 9.60
C ALA A 76 -26.34 1.51 9.36
N VAL A 77 -25.67 2.61 9.64
CA VAL A 77 -24.22 2.75 9.51
C VAL A 77 -23.64 3.12 10.86
N ARG A 78 -22.73 2.30 11.35
CA ARG A 78 -22.04 2.54 12.61
C ARG A 78 -20.76 3.33 12.36
N ASN A 79 -20.55 4.40 13.11
CA ASN A 79 -19.28 5.08 13.20
C ASN A 79 -18.35 4.29 14.13
N THR A 80 -17.20 3.85 13.64
CA THR A 80 -16.23 3.08 14.44
C THR A 80 -15.44 3.95 15.42
N GLY A 81 -15.46 5.27 15.24
CA GLY A 81 -14.74 6.23 16.09
C GLY A 81 -13.25 6.36 15.77
N SER A 82 -12.73 5.61 14.83
CA SER A 82 -11.35 5.64 14.37
C SER A 82 -11.26 5.48 12.86
N GLY A 83 -10.07 5.71 12.29
CA GLY A 83 -9.80 5.36 10.89
C GLY A 83 -9.68 3.85 10.68
N ILE A 84 -9.32 3.47 9.45
CA ILE A 84 -8.98 2.08 9.13
C ILE A 84 -7.74 1.70 9.94
N GLU A 85 -7.79 0.57 10.61
CA GLU A 85 -6.72 0.04 11.45
C GLU A 85 -6.19 -1.27 10.90
N VAL A 86 -4.89 -1.49 11.04
CA VAL A 86 -4.22 -2.75 10.69
C VAL A 86 -3.42 -3.28 11.88
N PRO A 87 -3.28 -4.60 12.03
CA PRO A 87 -2.40 -5.20 13.01
C PRO A 87 -0.96 -4.77 12.78
N VAL A 88 -0.20 -4.66 13.85
CA VAL A 88 1.22 -4.30 13.81
C VAL A 88 2.02 -5.24 14.71
N GLY A 89 3.32 -5.32 14.46
CA GLY A 89 4.24 -6.16 15.23
C GLY A 89 4.43 -7.55 14.66
N ASP A 90 4.98 -8.43 15.47
CA ASP A 90 5.41 -9.76 15.05
C ASP A 90 4.28 -10.65 14.53
N VAL A 91 3.04 -10.39 14.97
CA VAL A 91 1.85 -11.10 14.47
C VAL A 91 1.63 -10.93 12.97
N THR A 92 2.16 -9.88 12.38
CA THR A 92 2.04 -9.61 10.94
C THR A 92 2.99 -10.46 10.09
N LEU A 93 4.08 -10.94 10.68
CA LEU A 93 5.11 -11.71 9.97
C LEU A 93 4.61 -13.11 9.64
N GLY A 94 4.93 -13.57 8.45
CA GLY A 94 4.55 -14.88 7.95
C GLY A 94 3.12 -14.97 7.42
N HIS A 95 2.37 -13.87 7.41
CA HIS A 95 0.97 -13.85 7.05
C HIS A 95 0.65 -12.84 5.94
N VAL A 96 -0.51 -13.06 5.32
CA VAL A 96 -1.07 -12.17 4.29
C VAL A 96 -2.28 -11.44 4.87
N TRP A 97 -2.31 -10.12 4.72
CA TRP A 97 -3.32 -9.25 5.28
C TRP A 97 -4.07 -8.47 4.20
N ASN A 98 -5.34 -8.18 4.43
CA ASN A 98 -6.07 -7.23 3.60
C ASN A 98 -6.00 -5.80 4.18
N VAL A 99 -6.65 -4.84 3.51
CA VAL A 99 -6.60 -3.41 3.86
C VAL A 99 -7.21 -3.09 5.23
N ILE A 100 -8.14 -3.90 5.71
CA ILE A 100 -8.78 -3.73 7.02
C ILE A 100 -8.14 -4.59 8.13
N GLY A 101 -7.00 -5.21 7.83
CA GLY A 101 -6.24 -5.98 8.79
C GLY A 101 -6.81 -7.36 9.12
N GLU A 102 -7.53 -7.98 8.20
CA GLU A 102 -7.94 -9.37 8.30
C GLU A 102 -6.90 -10.27 7.62
N PRO A 103 -6.52 -11.40 8.21
CA PRO A 103 -5.63 -12.35 7.56
C PRO A 103 -6.35 -13.08 6.42
N LEU A 104 -5.62 -13.35 5.33
CA LEU A 104 -6.14 -14.03 4.14
C LEU A 104 -5.69 -15.49 4.03
N ASP A 105 -4.69 -15.88 4.79
CA ASP A 105 -4.04 -17.20 4.75
C ASP A 105 -4.43 -18.12 5.90
N VAL A 106 -4.94 -17.56 7.00
CA VAL A 106 -5.34 -18.30 8.20
C VAL A 106 -6.65 -17.77 8.78
N ASP A 107 -7.28 -18.53 9.65
CA ASP A 107 -8.44 -18.05 10.38
C ASP A 107 -8.03 -16.99 11.42
N ALA A 108 -8.71 -15.84 11.41
CA ALA A 108 -8.42 -14.72 12.31
C ALA A 108 -8.46 -15.10 13.80
N SER A 109 -9.26 -16.10 14.15
CA SER A 109 -9.36 -16.58 15.55
C SER A 109 -8.10 -17.29 16.04
N THR A 110 -7.20 -17.68 15.16
CA THR A 110 -5.94 -18.35 15.49
C THR A 110 -4.81 -17.41 15.87
N LEU A 111 -5.00 -16.11 15.60
CA LEU A 111 -3.99 -15.09 15.82
C LEU A 111 -4.34 -14.21 17.02
N GLU A 112 -3.35 -13.97 17.88
CA GLU A 112 -3.44 -12.99 18.96
C GLU A 112 -2.96 -11.64 18.45
N ILE A 113 -3.90 -10.72 18.20
CA ILE A 113 -3.59 -9.36 17.75
C ILE A 113 -3.63 -8.44 18.97
N ASP A 114 -2.47 -8.08 19.47
CA ASP A 114 -2.33 -7.24 20.66
C ASP A 114 -2.51 -5.76 20.36
N GLU A 115 -2.04 -5.30 19.21
CA GLU A 115 -2.01 -3.89 18.84
C GLU A 115 -2.40 -3.67 17.39
N LYS A 116 -3.17 -2.59 17.16
CA LYS A 116 -3.53 -2.11 15.83
C LYS A 116 -3.22 -0.63 15.73
N TRP A 117 -2.78 -0.20 14.55
CA TRP A 117 -2.54 1.20 14.24
C TRP A 117 -3.41 1.67 13.09
N GLU A 118 -3.85 2.92 13.16
CA GLU A 118 -4.54 3.57 12.04
C GLU A 118 -3.57 3.75 10.87
N ILE A 119 -4.06 3.55 9.64
CA ILE A 119 -3.25 3.68 8.42
C ILE A 119 -2.94 5.13 8.06
N HIS A 120 -3.76 6.08 8.49
CA HIS A 120 -3.54 7.51 8.32
C HIS A 120 -2.69 8.04 9.47
N ARG A 121 -1.41 8.18 9.23
CA ARG A 121 -0.43 8.67 10.21
C ARG A 121 0.38 9.80 9.62
N PRO A 122 0.80 10.78 10.43
CA PRO A 122 1.71 11.83 9.96
C PRO A 122 3.09 11.25 9.62
N ALA A 123 3.78 11.93 8.72
CA ALA A 123 5.20 11.67 8.49
C ALA A 123 6.03 11.94 9.77
N PRO A 124 7.21 11.32 9.93
CA PRO A 124 8.11 11.61 11.05
C PRO A 124 8.48 13.08 11.12
N ASP A 125 8.58 13.61 12.34
CA ASP A 125 9.00 14.98 12.57
C ASP A 125 10.43 15.24 12.07
N PHE A 126 10.68 16.44 11.60
CA PHE A 126 11.98 16.83 11.02
C PHE A 126 13.17 16.56 11.93
N ASP A 127 13.02 16.79 13.23
CA ASP A 127 14.08 16.58 14.23
C ASP A 127 14.33 15.09 14.53
N SER A 128 13.42 14.21 14.15
CA SER A 128 13.58 12.76 14.29
C SER A 128 14.33 12.10 13.13
N LEU A 129 14.52 12.81 12.02
CA LEU A 129 15.15 12.27 10.83
C LEU A 129 16.66 12.03 11.02
N GLU A 130 17.17 10.98 10.37
CA GLU A 130 18.59 10.65 10.31
C GLU A 130 19.27 11.47 9.19
N PRO A 131 20.23 12.35 9.50
CA PRO A 131 20.87 13.19 8.50
C PRO A 131 21.95 12.48 7.69
N SER A 132 22.47 11.33 8.17
CA SER A 132 23.57 10.63 7.52
C SER A 132 23.09 9.74 6.38
N ALA A 133 23.78 9.83 5.24
CA ALA A 133 23.55 8.91 4.13
C ALA A 133 24.43 7.67 4.30
N LYS A 134 23.80 6.51 4.47
CA LYS A 134 24.47 5.21 4.48
C LYS A 134 24.07 4.43 3.24
N MET A 135 24.97 3.59 2.74
CA MET A 135 24.67 2.66 1.67
C MET A 135 23.89 1.47 2.20
N PHE A 136 22.83 1.10 1.51
CA PHE A 136 22.09 -0.13 1.75
C PHE A 136 22.69 -1.24 0.86
N GLU A 137 23.39 -2.18 1.47
CA GLU A 137 24.00 -3.29 0.76
C GLU A 137 22.94 -4.34 0.42
N THR A 138 22.65 -4.49 -0.86
CA THR A 138 21.67 -5.48 -1.34
C THR A 138 22.27 -6.88 -1.47
N GLY A 139 23.60 -6.98 -1.55
CA GLY A 139 24.34 -8.20 -1.85
C GLY A 139 24.24 -8.62 -3.32
N ILE A 140 23.55 -7.85 -4.14
CA ILE A 140 23.47 -8.06 -5.60
C ILE A 140 24.54 -7.21 -6.25
N LYS A 141 25.60 -7.84 -6.75
CA LYS A 141 26.82 -7.15 -7.23
C LYS A 141 26.56 -6.02 -8.21
N VAL A 142 25.66 -6.22 -9.17
CA VAL A 142 25.36 -5.23 -10.19
C VAL A 142 24.69 -3.98 -9.59
N ILE A 143 23.84 -4.16 -8.60
CA ILE A 143 23.19 -3.05 -7.90
C ILE A 143 24.19 -2.32 -7.03
N ASP A 144 24.90 -3.04 -6.16
CA ASP A 144 25.80 -2.45 -5.18
C ASP A 144 26.99 -1.70 -5.83
N LEU A 145 27.41 -2.14 -7.02
CA LEU A 145 28.53 -1.52 -7.74
C LEU A 145 28.12 -0.41 -8.70
N LEU A 146 26.97 -0.53 -9.37
CA LEU A 146 26.59 0.39 -10.44
C LEU A 146 25.48 1.35 -10.05
N THR A 147 24.57 0.94 -9.17
CA THR A 147 23.42 1.72 -8.74
C THR A 147 23.16 1.55 -7.24
N PRO A 148 24.14 1.89 -6.37
CA PRO A 148 24.03 1.64 -4.95
C PRO A 148 22.82 2.33 -4.34
N TYR A 149 22.10 1.61 -3.50
CA TYR A 149 20.93 2.14 -2.83
C TYR A 149 21.32 2.85 -1.54
N LYS A 150 20.54 3.87 -1.19
CA LYS A 150 20.65 4.58 0.08
C LYS A 150 19.76 3.93 1.14
N GLU A 151 20.29 3.71 2.32
CA GLU A 151 19.51 3.29 3.48
C GLU A 151 18.47 4.36 3.81
N GLY A 152 17.21 3.94 3.96
CA GLY A 152 16.06 4.86 4.10
C GLY A 152 15.69 5.59 2.82
N GLY A 153 16.28 5.21 1.68
CA GLY A 153 15.96 5.76 0.37
C GLY A 153 14.73 5.13 -0.26
N LYS A 154 14.18 5.85 -1.21
CA LYS A 154 13.07 5.41 -2.05
C LYS A 154 13.60 5.12 -3.44
N ILE A 155 13.52 3.86 -3.85
CA ILE A 155 14.07 3.38 -5.11
C ILE A 155 12.92 3.00 -6.05
N GLY A 156 12.86 3.65 -7.21
CA GLY A 156 11.96 3.27 -8.28
C GLY A 156 12.50 2.09 -9.08
N LEU A 157 11.73 1.01 -9.19
CA LEU A 157 12.06 -0.17 -9.99
C LEU A 157 11.19 -0.19 -11.24
N PHE A 158 11.80 0.10 -12.36
CA PHE A 158 11.15 0.16 -13.66
C PHE A 158 11.38 -1.13 -14.44
N GLY A 159 10.41 -1.52 -15.24
CA GLY A 159 10.52 -2.67 -16.12
C GLY A 159 9.17 -3.21 -16.52
N GLY A 160 9.12 -3.80 -17.71
CA GLY A 160 7.93 -4.48 -18.23
C GLY A 160 7.57 -5.75 -17.44
N ALA A 161 6.54 -6.44 -17.90
CA ALA A 161 6.20 -7.75 -17.36
C ALA A 161 7.28 -8.78 -17.70
N GLY A 162 7.56 -9.69 -16.77
CA GLY A 162 8.48 -10.80 -17.01
C GLY A 162 9.97 -10.46 -17.05
N VAL A 163 10.37 -9.28 -16.61
CA VAL A 163 11.81 -8.86 -16.59
C VAL A 163 12.57 -9.34 -15.35
N GLY A 164 11.94 -10.11 -14.47
CA GLY A 164 12.58 -10.66 -13.27
C GLY A 164 12.42 -9.81 -12.01
N LYS A 165 11.45 -8.91 -11.96
CA LYS A 165 11.19 -8.10 -10.76
C LYS A 165 10.95 -8.94 -9.52
N THR A 166 10.10 -9.96 -9.61
CA THR A 166 9.77 -10.86 -8.49
C THR A 166 11.01 -11.57 -7.97
N VAL A 167 11.85 -12.11 -8.85
CA VAL A 167 13.12 -12.77 -8.48
C VAL A 167 14.03 -11.81 -7.71
N LEU A 168 14.13 -10.55 -8.18
CA LEU A 168 14.92 -9.53 -7.51
C LEU A 168 14.37 -9.23 -6.11
N ILE A 169 13.06 -9.11 -5.98
CA ILE A 169 12.36 -8.85 -4.71
C ILE A 169 12.61 -9.98 -3.72
N THR A 170 12.38 -11.23 -4.13
CA THR A 170 12.58 -12.41 -3.27
C THR A 170 14.03 -12.53 -2.81
N GLU A 171 15.00 -12.31 -3.71
CA GLU A 171 16.41 -12.33 -3.36
C GLU A 171 16.78 -11.23 -2.35
N MET A 172 16.23 -10.03 -2.50
CA MET A 172 16.48 -8.94 -1.56
C MET A 172 15.87 -9.21 -0.19
N ILE A 173 14.66 -9.75 -0.13
CA ILE A 173 14.01 -10.17 1.13
C ILE A 173 14.89 -11.21 1.84
N ASN A 174 15.35 -12.21 1.12
CA ASN A 174 16.23 -13.23 1.67
C ASN A 174 17.52 -12.63 2.24
N ARG A 175 18.14 -11.69 1.55
CA ARG A 175 19.37 -11.06 2.01
C ARG A 175 19.16 -10.17 3.22
N VAL A 176 18.09 -9.39 3.26
CA VAL A 176 17.74 -8.59 4.43
C VAL A 176 17.51 -9.48 5.66
N ALA A 177 16.74 -10.56 5.49
CA ALA A 177 16.48 -11.51 6.57
C ALA A 177 17.74 -12.17 7.09
N THR A 178 18.68 -12.57 6.21
CA THR A 178 19.86 -13.35 6.57
C THR A 178 21.06 -12.51 6.97
N GLN A 179 21.26 -11.35 6.36
CA GLN A 179 22.47 -10.54 6.55
C GLN A 179 22.26 -9.35 7.49
N HIS A 180 21.08 -8.71 7.42
CA HIS A 180 20.80 -7.51 8.22
C HIS A 180 19.94 -7.79 9.47
N GLY A 181 19.36 -8.98 9.58
CA GLY A 181 18.46 -9.34 10.69
C GLY A 181 17.20 -8.48 10.76
N GLY A 182 16.90 -7.80 9.65
CA GLY A 182 15.72 -6.94 9.51
C GLY A 182 14.49 -7.71 9.04
N VAL A 183 13.39 -7.00 8.90
CA VAL A 183 12.12 -7.51 8.40
C VAL A 183 11.76 -6.86 7.09
N SER A 184 10.88 -7.49 6.34
CA SER A 184 10.37 -6.97 5.08
C SER A 184 8.85 -6.85 5.14
N VAL A 185 8.32 -5.83 4.45
CA VAL A 185 6.88 -5.66 4.24
C VAL A 185 6.66 -5.56 2.74
N PHE A 186 5.76 -6.35 2.22
CA PHE A 186 5.37 -6.31 0.81
C PHE A 186 3.92 -5.84 0.68
N ALA A 187 3.73 -4.71 0.00
CA ALA A 187 2.41 -4.16 -0.32
C ALA A 187 2.10 -4.40 -1.79
N GLY A 188 1.23 -5.35 -2.07
CA GLY A 188 0.70 -5.65 -3.40
C GLY A 188 -0.48 -4.75 -3.73
N VAL A 189 -0.26 -3.74 -4.55
CA VAL A 189 -1.25 -2.72 -4.91
C VAL A 189 -1.82 -2.99 -6.28
N GLY A 190 -3.04 -3.51 -6.33
CA GLY A 190 -3.73 -3.83 -7.58
C GLY A 190 -3.07 -4.94 -8.39
N GLU A 191 -2.42 -5.88 -7.71
CA GLU A 191 -1.79 -7.04 -8.32
C GLU A 191 -2.81 -8.15 -8.64
N ARG A 192 -2.42 -9.04 -9.54
CA ARG A 192 -3.24 -10.21 -9.84
C ARG A 192 -3.16 -11.19 -8.69
N THR A 193 -4.28 -11.79 -8.33
CA THR A 193 -4.38 -12.82 -7.28
C THR A 193 -3.34 -13.93 -7.47
N ARG A 194 -3.15 -14.39 -8.70
CA ARG A 194 -2.16 -15.41 -9.02
C ARG A 194 -0.74 -14.99 -8.68
N GLU A 195 -0.35 -13.76 -9.05
CA GLU A 195 1.02 -13.26 -8.79
C GLU A 195 1.28 -13.12 -7.28
N GLY A 196 0.27 -12.69 -6.51
CA GLY A 196 0.35 -12.65 -5.06
C GLY A 196 0.49 -14.04 -4.43
N THR A 197 -0.26 -15.02 -4.92
CA THR A 197 -0.16 -16.42 -4.46
C THR A 197 1.19 -17.03 -4.83
N ASP A 198 1.65 -16.83 -6.05
CA ASP A 198 2.96 -17.33 -6.51
C ASP A 198 4.09 -16.75 -5.64
N LEU A 199 4.05 -15.45 -5.32
CA LEU A 199 5.03 -14.81 -4.43
C LEU A 199 4.99 -15.40 -3.01
N PHE A 200 3.80 -15.60 -2.45
CA PHE A 200 3.64 -16.18 -1.11
C PHE A 200 4.27 -17.58 -1.04
N LEU A 201 3.96 -18.45 -2.02
CA LEU A 201 4.51 -19.80 -2.09
C LEU A 201 6.04 -19.79 -2.29
N GLU A 202 6.56 -18.92 -3.15
CA GLU A 202 8.00 -18.78 -3.35
C GLU A 202 8.74 -18.34 -2.08
N MET A 203 8.14 -17.45 -1.29
CA MET A 203 8.69 -17.02 -0.01
C MET A 203 8.64 -18.13 1.05
N GLU A 204 7.59 -18.94 1.04
CA GLU A 204 7.46 -20.12 1.90
C GLU A 204 8.53 -21.19 1.55
N GLU A 205 8.67 -21.51 0.26
CA GLU A 205 9.67 -22.46 -0.23
C GLU A 205 11.11 -22.00 0.05
N SER A 206 11.38 -20.70 -0.04
CA SER A 206 12.70 -20.14 0.26
C SER A 206 12.98 -19.98 1.77
N GLY A 207 12.00 -20.21 2.63
CA GLY A 207 12.14 -20.14 4.08
C GLY A 207 12.34 -18.70 4.60
N VAL A 208 11.84 -17.70 3.89
CA VAL A 208 11.95 -16.28 4.28
C VAL A 208 10.61 -15.67 4.70
N LEU A 209 9.53 -16.41 4.57
CA LEU A 209 8.18 -15.93 4.84
C LEU A 209 8.00 -15.46 6.30
N ASP A 210 8.65 -16.13 7.25
CA ASP A 210 8.63 -15.79 8.68
C ASP A 210 9.26 -14.42 9.02
N LYS A 211 9.96 -13.81 8.07
CA LYS A 211 10.56 -12.47 8.17
C LYS A 211 9.86 -11.41 7.32
N ALA A 212 8.72 -11.73 6.74
CA ALA A 212 7.99 -10.85 5.87
C ALA A 212 6.51 -10.76 6.26
N ALA A 213 5.97 -9.55 6.21
CA ALA A 213 4.53 -9.28 6.26
C ALA A 213 4.04 -8.94 4.86
N LEU A 214 2.96 -9.58 4.41
CA LEU A 214 2.37 -9.35 3.10
C LEU A 214 1.02 -8.66 3.25
N VAL A 215 0.79 -7.60 2.48
CA VAL A 215 -0.48 -6.86 2.48
C VAL A 215 -0.96 -6.76 1.04
N PHE A 216 -2.11 -7.34 0.74
CA PHE A 216 -2.61 -7.39 -0.63
C PHE A 216 -3.95 -6.66 -0.79
N GLY A 217 -3.99 -5.78 -1.80
CA GLY A 217 -5.20 -5.23 -2.38
C GLY A 217 -5.23 -5.59 -3.86
N GLN A 218 -6.08 -6.54 -4.22
CA GLN A 218 -6.04 -7.17 -5.53
C GLN A 218 -6.69 -6.32 -6.62
N MET A 219 -6.47 -6.67 -7.88
CA MET A 219 -6.91 -5.92 -9.05
C MET A 219 -8.44 -5.84 -9.18
N ASP A 220 -9.15 -6.85 -8.72
CA ASP A 220 -10.63 -6.95 -8.76
C ASP A 220 -11.33 -6.29 -7.58
N GLU A 221 -10.58 -5.87 -6.56
CA GLU A 221 -11.14 -5.18 -5.41
C GLU A 221 -11.51 -3.72 -5.72
N PRO A 222 -12.44 -3.13 -4.96
CA PRO A 222 -12.84 -1.74 -5.13
C PRO A 222 -11.65 -0.75 -5.10
N PRO A 223 -11.75 0.41 -5.77
CA PRO A 223 -10.65 1.36 -5.83
C PRO A 223 -10.23 1.90 -4.46
N GLY A 224 -11.13 1.94 -3.48
CA GLY A 224 -10.80 2.33 -2.11
C GLY A 224 -9.76 1.40 -1.47
N VAL A 225 -9.84 0.10 -1.71
CA VAL A 225 -8.86 -0.88 -1.23
C VAL A 225 -7.49 -0.62 -1.87
N ARG A 226 -7.44 -0.53 -3.19
CA ARG A 226 -6.18 -0.30 -3.93
C ARG A 226 -5.52 1.03 -3.56
N LEU A 227 -6.31 2.04 -3.20
CA LEU A 227 -5.80 3.34 -2.75
C LEU A 227 -5.20 3.28 -1.33
N ARG A 228 -5.68 2.40 -0.45
CA ARG A 228 -5.31 2.35 0.97
C ARG A 228 -4.31 1.26 1.33
N ILE A 229 -4.15 0.26 0.48
CA ILE A 229 -3.30 -0.89 0.79
C ILE A 229 -1.82 -0.51 0.96
N ALA A 230 -1.31 0.44 0.19
CA ALA A 230 0.06 0.93 0.36
C ALA A 230 0.25 1.62 1.71
N LEU A 231 -0.74 2.38 2.18
CA LEU A 231 -0.71 2.99 3.51
C LEU A 231 -0.73 1.94 4.63
N ALA A 232 -1.47 0.86 4.46
CA ALA A 232 -1.47 -0.27 5.39
C ALA A 232 -0.07 -0.90 5.50
N GLY A 233 0.59 -1.14 4.36
CA GLY A 233 1.96 -1.66 4.33
C GLY A 233 2.97 -0.73 5.00
N VAL A 234 2.91 0.57 4.72
CA VAL A 234 3.77 1.56 5.37
C VAL A 234 3.54 1.60 6.88
N THR A 235 2.30 1.50 7.34
CA THR A 235 1.96 1.48 8.77
C THR A 235 2.60 0.29 9.48
N MET A 236 2.55 -0.89 8.89
CA MET A 236 3.22 -2.08 9.44
C MET A 236 4.75 -1.88 9.49
N ALA A 237 5.33 -1.30 8.44
CA ALA A 237 6.76 -1.00 8.38
C ALA A 237 7.18 0.03 9.44
N GLU A 238 6.38 1.05 9.67
CA GLU A 238 6.65 2.07 10.69
C GLU A 238 6.71 1.50 12.10
N TYR A 239 5.88 0.52 12.42
CA TYR A 239 5.91 -0.11 13.74
C TYR A 239 7.26 -0.82 13.98
N PHE A 240 7.75 -1.57 13.01
CA PHE A 240 9.05 -2.22 13.12
C PHE A 240 10.19 -1.22 13.25
N ARG A 241 10.16 -0.11 12.51
CA ARG A 241 11.15 0.96 12.61
C ARG A 241 11.09 1.68 13.96
N ASP A 242 9.92 2.14 14.38
CA ASP A 242 9.75 3.11 15.46
C ASP A 242 9.64 2.45 16.84
N VAL A 243 9.04 1.27 16.94
CA VAL A 243 8.82 0.55 18.19
C VAL A 243 9.83 -0.57 18.39
N GLN A 244 10.05 -1.39 17.38
CA GLN A 244 10.96 -2.52 17.48
C GLN A 244 12.41 -2.18 17.12
N ASN A 245 12.69 -0.97 16.65
CA ASN A 245 14.03 -0.51 16.24
C ASN A 245 14.71 -1.48 15.26
N GLN A 246 13.98 -1.89 14.24
CA GLN A 246 14.46 -2.74 13.17
C GLN A 246 14.55 -1.97 11.84
N ASP A 247 15.53 -2.31 11.03
CA ASP A 247 15.57 -1.85 9.66
C ASP A 247 14.55 -2.64 8.83
N VAL A 248 13.79 -1.92 8.03
CA VAL A 248 12.69 -2.48 7.26
C VAL A 248 12.93 -2.29 5.77
N LEU A 249 12.72 -3.34 5.01
CA LEU A 249 12.65 -3.28 3.55
C LEU A 249 11.18 -3.30 3.14
N LEU A 250 10.73 -2.21 2.53
CA LEU A 250 9.35 -2.06 2.07
C LEU A 250 9.29 -2.18 0.55
N PHE A 251 8.50 -3.13 0.07
CA PHE A 251 8.17 -3.26 -1.35
C PHE A 251 6.76 -2.75 -1.60
N ILE A 252 6.59 -1.95 -2.66
CA ILE A 252 5.28 -1.53 -3.16
C ILE A 252 5.20 -1.94 -4.63
N ASP A 253 4.37 -2.88 -4.94
CA ASP A 253 4.10 -3.33 -6.30
C ASP A 253 2.59 -3.27 -6.58
N ASN A 254 2.09 -2.31 -7.28
CA ASN A 254 2.72 -1.31 -8.14
C ASN A 254 2.25 0.10 -7.75
N ILE A 255 3.17 1.06 -7.62
CA ILE A 255 2.81 2.44 -7.24
C ILE A 255 1.89 3.13 -8.27
N PHE A 256 1.97 2.75 -9.54
CA PHE A 256 1.05 3.23 -10.56
C PHE A 256 -0.40 2.87 -10.26
N ARG A 257 -0.64 1.68 -9.69
CA ARG A 257 -2.00 1.23 -9.32
C ARG A 257 -2.58 2.05 -8.16
N PHE A 258 -1.72 2.51 -7.26
CA PHE A 258 -2.11 3.47 -6.23
C PHE A 258 -2.62 4.78 -6.85
N VAL A 259 -1.89 5.33 -7.81
CA VAL A 259 -2.29 6.56 -8.53
C VAL A 259 -3.57 6.33 -9.33
N GLN A 260 -3.69 5.22 -10.02
CA GLN A 260 -4.88 4.86 -10.79
C GLN A 260 -6.12 4.74 -9.89
N ALA A 261 -6.01 4.08 -8.75
CA ALA A 261 -7.09 3.98 -7.78
C ALA A 261 -7.52 5.34 -7.24
N GLY A 262 -6.57 6.23 -6.97
CA GLY A 262 -6.85 7.62 -6.60
C GLY A 262 -7.61 8.38 -7.67
N SER A 263 -7.30 8.18 -8.95
CA SER A 263 -8.03 8.75 -10.08
C SER A 263 -9.47 8.23 -10.17
N GLU A 264 -9.65 6.93 -10.00
CA GLU A 264 -10.98 6.30 -9.97
C GLU A 264 -11.84 6.85 -8.83
N VAL A 265 -11.30 6.91 -7.61
CA VAL A 265 -11.99 7.47 -6.44
C VAL A 265 -12.33 8.94 -6.66
N SER A 266 -11.40 9.74 -7.16
CA SER A 266 -11.62 11.17 -7.43
C SER A 266 -12.75 11.40 -8.42
N THR A 267 -12.84 10.58 -9.47
CA THR A 267 -13.92 10.64 -10.44
C THR A 267 -15.26 10.28 -9.81
N LEU A 268 -15.31 9.23 -9.02
CA LEU A 268 -16.50 8.79 -8.30
C LEU A 268 -16.99 9.83 -7.27
N LEU A 269 -16.08 10.59 -6.69
CA LEU A 269 -16.40 11.71 -5.79
C LEU A 269 -16.84 12.98 -6.53
N GLY A 270 -16.81 12.96 -7.86
CA GLY A 270 -17.25 14.10 -8.68
C GLY A 270 -16.24 15.25 -8.72
N ARG A 271 -14.97 15.02 -8.43
CA ARG A 271 -13.91 16.02 -8.56
C ARG A 271 -13.58 16.26 -10.03
N MET A 272 -13.30 17.52 -10.37
CA MET A 272 -12.88 17.86 -11.73
C MET A 272 -11.47 17.29 -11.98
N PRO A 273 -11.26 16.50 -13.06
CA PRO A 273 -9.96 15.93 -13.34
C PRO A 273 -8.94 17.01 -13.72
N SER A 274 -7.68 16.75 -13.41
CA SER A 274 -6.54 17.53 -13.86
C SER A 274 -6.04 17.05 -15.24
N ALA A 275 -4.79 17.40 -15.60
CA ALA A 275 -4.19 16.99 -16.86
C ALA A 275 -4.23 15.46 -17.05
N VAL A 276 -4.52 15.01 -18.26
CA VAL A 276 -4.58 13.60 -18.68
C VAL A 276 -5.60 12.75 -17.90
N GLY A 277 -6.54 13.40 -17.19
CA GLY A 277 -7.60 12.71 -16.46
C GLY A 277 -7.23 12.27 -15.03
N TYR A 278 -6.05 12.62 -14.54
CA TYR A 278 -5.65 12.33 -13.17
C TYR A 278 -6.37 13.22 -12.14
N GLN A 279 -6.37 12.77 -10.88
CA GLN A 279 -6.91 13.52 -9.75
C GLN A 279 -6.12 14.81 -9.49
N PRO A 280 -6.80 15.91 -9.10
CA PRO A 280 -6.12 17.15 -8.74
C PRO A 280 -5.28 17.03 -7.46
N THR A 281 -5.55 16.01 -6.64
CA THR A 281 -4.88 15.71 -5.36
C THR A 281 -3.71 14.73 -5.50
N LEU A 282 -3.27 14.41 -6.73
CA LEU A 282 -2.23 13.41 -6.98
C LEU A 282 -0.94 13.68 -6.21
N ALA A 283 -0.45 14.90 -6.23
CA ALA A 283 0.79 15.26 -5.54
C ALA A 283 0.66 15.13 -4.02
N ASP A 284 -0.48 15.53 -3.46
CA ASP A 284 -0.74 15.45 -2.03
C ASP A 284 -0.86 13.99 -1.57
N GLU A 285 -1.61 13.17 -2.29
CA GLU A 285 -1.77 11.74 -2.00
C GLU A 285 -0.43 10.98 -2.07
N MET A 286 0.37 11.28 -3.10
CA MET A 286 1.71 10.72 -3.23
C MET A 286 2.63 11.20 -2.11
N GLY A 287 2.57 12.47 -1.75
CA GLY A 287 3.34 13.05 -0.65
C GLY A 287 3.01 12.42 0.69
N GLU A 288 1.74 12.24 1.02
CA GLU A 288 1.30 11.58 2.26
C GLU A 288 1.87 10.17 2.40
N LEU A 289 1.94 9.41 1.31
CA LEU A 289 2.54 8.08 1.31
C LEU A 289 4.07 8.13 1.41
N GLN A 290 4.71 8.91 0.55
CA GLN A 290 6.17 8.88 0.36
C GLN A 290 6.95 9.51 1.50
N GLU A 291 6.44 10.56 2.14
CA GLU A 291 7.13 11.25 3.23
C GLU A 291 7.20 10.42 4.53
N ARG A 292 6.38 9.39 4.65
CA ARG A 292 6.44 8.42 5.76
C ARG A 292 7.60 7.42 5.61
N ILE A 293 8.07 7.22 4.39
CA ILE A 293 9.14 6.29 4.04
C ILE A 293 10.49 7.02 4.17
N THR A 294 11.15 6.86 5.31
CA THR A 294 12.40 7.56 5.59
C THR A 294 13.18 6.89 6.72
N SER A 295 14.42 7.30 6.90
CA SER A 295 15.23 6.96 8.06
C SER A 295 14.94 7.89 9.23
N THR A 296 14.71 7.32 10.39
CA THR A 296 14.71 8.03 11.67
C THR A 296 16.01 7.76 12.42
N ARG A 297 16.28 8.51 13.50
CA ARG A 297 17.48 8.32 14.31
C ARG A 297 17.53 6.89 14.87
N GLY A 298 18.33 6.07 14.24
CA GLY A 298 18.59 4.70 14.63
C GLY A 298 18.18 3.66 13.61
N LYS A 299 17.04 3.80 12.95
CA LYS A 299 16.52 2.78 12.03
C LYS A 299 15.85 3.38 10.79
N SER A 300 15.72 2.55 9.75
CA SER A 300 15.28 2.99 8.44
C SER A 300 14.15 2.14 7.87
N ILE A 301 13.35 2.77 7.01
CA ILE A 301 12.54 2.09 6.00
C ILE A 301 13.17 2.39 4.66
N THR A 302 13.73 1.38 4.01
CA THR A 302 14.21 1.47 2.63
C THR A 302 13.14 0.89 1.73
N SER A 303 12.73 1.61 0.68
CA SER A 303 11.64 1.13 -0.19
C SER A 303 12.11 0.88 -1.61
N LEU A 304 11.61 -0.22 -2.17
CA LEU A 304 11.59 -0.50 -3.59
C LEU A 304 10.17 -0.42 -4.10
N GLN A 305 9.94 0.46 -5.04
CA GLN A 305 8.62 0.72 -5.57
C GLN A 305 8.60 0.40 -7.05
N ALA A 306 7.85 -0.64 -7.43
CA ALA A 306 7.65 -0.95 -8.84
C ALA A 306 6.79 0.14 -9.48
N VAL A 307 7.23 0.63 -10.61
CA VAL A 307 6.54 1.67 -11.38
C VAL A 307 6.25 1.16 -12.78
N TYR A 308 4.98 1.18 -13.13
CA TYR A 308 4.55 1.00 -14.50
C TYR A 308 4.52 2.37 -15.20
N VAL A 309 5.10 2.45 -16.38
CA VAL A 309 5.12 3.66 -17.20
C VAL A 309 4.17 3.47 -18.37
N PRO A 310 3.00 4.15 -18.40
CA PRO A 310 2.05 4.02 -19.49
C PRO A 310 2.67 4.43 -20.83
N ALA A 311 2.57 3.56 -21.83
CA ALA A 311 3.08 3.79 -23.18
C ALA A 311 4.57 4.20 -23.25
N ASP A 312 5.37 3.81 -22.25
CA ASP A 312 6.77 4.23 -22.07
C ASP A 312 6.96 5.77 -22.04
N ASP A 313 5.90 6.49 -21.66
CA ASP A 313 5.91 7.96 -21.55
C ASP A 313 6.23 8.40 -20.11
N TYR A 314 7.48 8.75 -19.88
CA TYR A 314 7.94 9.26 -18.58
C TYR A 314 7.43 10.67 -18.24
N THR A 315 6.78 11.35 -19.17
CA THR A 315 6.13 12.65 -18.92
C THR A 315 4.70 12.53 -18.42
N ASP A 316 4.15 11.30 -18.41
CA ASP A 316 2.85 11.04 -17.79
C ASP A 316 2.85 11.46 -16.31
N PRO A 317 1.79 12.11 -15.80
CA PRO A 317 1.74 12.63 -14.44
C PRO A 317 2.02 11.60 -13.34
N ALA A 318 1.66 10.33 -13.53
CA ALA A 318 1.88 9.30 -12.52
C ALA A 318 3.36 8.97 -12.32
N PRO A 319 4.12 8.52 -13.34
CA PRO A 319 5.56 8.33 -13.18
C PRO A 319 6.29 9.63 -12.87
N PHE A 320 5.92 10.75 -13.49
CA PHE A 320 6.56 12.04 -13.23
C PHE A 320 6.48 12.45 -11.76
N THR A 321 5.30 12.40 -11.14
CA THR A 321 5.12 12.71 -9.72
C THR A 321 5.87 11.71 -8.83
N SER A 322 5.86 10.43 -9.18
CA SER A 322 6.60 9.41 -8.44
C SER A 322 8.11 9.67 -8.45
N PHE A 323 8.67 10.06 -9.59
CA PHE A 323 10.10 10.38 -9.72
C PHE A 323 10.58 11.50 -8.79
N THR A 324 9.72 12.47 -8.48
CA THR A 324 10.09 13.58 -7.58
C THR A 324 10.39 13.11 -6.16
N HIS A 325 9.93 11.93 -5.78
CA HIS A 325 10.14 11.35 -4.46
C HIS A 325 11.27 10.31 -4.41
N PHE A 326 11.74 9.81 -5.55
CA PHE A 326 12.75 8.75 -5.58
C PHE A 326 14.17 9.30 -5.42
N ASP A 327 14.95 8.64 -4.56
CA ASP A 327 16.40 8.90 -4.41
C ASP A 327 17.23 8.23 -5.50
N GLY A 328 16.69 7.19 -6.14
CA GLY A 328 17.33 6.47 -7.22
C GLY A 328 16.34 5.64 -8.03
N THR A 329 16.74 5.25 -9.22
CA THR A 329 15.92 4.42 -10.12
C THR A 329 16.76 3.30 -10.70
N THR A 330 16.14 2.13 -10.82
CA THR A 330 16.71 0.95 -11.46
C THR A 330 15.77 0.49 -12.56
N GLU A 331 16.26 0.39 -13.78
CA GLU A 331 15.49 -0.10 -14.91
C GLU A 331 15.93 -1.53 -15.27
N LEU A 332 14.96 -2.44 -15.31
CA LEU A 332 15.16 -3.81 -15.77
C LEU A 332 14.69 -3.93 -17.22
N SER A 333 15.63 -4.26 -18.11
CA SER A 333 15.37 -4.40 -19.54
C SER A 333 15.71 -5.80 -20.04
N LEU A 334 14.77 -6.43 -20.75
CA LEU A 334 15.00 -7.75 -21.38
C LEU A 334 16.15 -7.71 -22.40
N SER A 335 16.39 -6.61 -23.06
CA SER A 335 17.49 -6.48 -24.02
C SER A 335 18.86 -6.63 -23.35
N LEU A 336 19.00 -6.25 -22.09
CA LEU A 336 20.25 -6.37 -21.33
C LEU A 336 20.51 -7.81 -20.87
N ILE A 337 19.49 -8.63 -20.69
CA ILE A 337 19.65 -10.05 -20.32
C ILE A 337 20.48 -10.78 -21.38
N HIS A 338 20.24 -10.53 -22.64
CA HIS A 338 21.00 -11.14 -23.74
C HIS A 338 22.46 -10.66 -23.82
N ILE A 339 22.74 -9.46 -23.35
CA ILE A 339 24.09 -8.87 -23.32
C ILE A 339 24.90 -9.42 -22.14
N SER A 340 24.24 -9.66 -21.02
CA SER A 340 24.89 -10.11 -19.78
C SER A 340 24.97 -11.63 -19.64
N GLU A 341 24.42 -12.39 -20.57
CA GLU A 341 24.43 -13.86 -20.50
C GLU A 341 25.83 -14.41 -20.84
N PRO A 342 26.57 -14.97 -19.88
CA PRO A 342 27.96 -15.39 -20.10
C PRO A 342 28.11 -16.58 -21.04
N THR A 343 27.03 -17.24 -21.36
CA THR A 343 27.02 -18.43 -22.24
C THR A 343 26.91 -18.10 -23.72
N ARG A 344 26.76 -16.81 -24.11
CA ARG A 344 26.64 -16.39 -25.50
C ARG A 344 27.58 -15.22 -25.85
N PRO A 345 28.91 -15.43 -25.80
CA PRO A 345 29.87 -14.37 -26.10
C PRO A 345 29.80 -13.86 -27.54
N LEU A 346 29.15 -14.58 -28.44
CA LEU A 346 29.02 -14.22 -29.86
C LEU A 346 28.12 -13.02 -30.13
N TYR A 347 27.34 -12.55 -29.14
CA TYR A 347 26.47 -11.37 -29.27
C TYR A 347 27.11 -10.08 -28.77
N ILE A 348 28.33 -10.15 -28.20
CA ILE A 348 29.09 -8.98 -27.73
C ILE A 348 29.86 -8.28 -28.88
N SER A 349 29.94 -8.89 -30.03
CA SER A 349 30.75 -8.42 -31.16
C SER A 349 29.96 -7.67 -32.25
N TYR A 350 28.72 -7.25 -32.00
CA TYR A 350 27.92 -6.51 -32.99
C TYR A 350 27.28 -5.26 -32.41
#